data_b1b0ee4f4d8bae85aa5e723e85e0fa68
#
_entry.id   b1b0ee4f4d8bae85aa5e723e85e0fa68
#
_cell.length_a   1.000
_cell.length_b   1.000
_cell.length_c   1.000
_cell.angle_alpha   90.00
_cell.angle_beta   90.00
_cell.angle_gamma   90.00
#
_symmetry.space_group_name_H-M   'P 1'
#
loop_
_entity.id
_entity.type
_entity.pdbx_description
1 polymer ?
#
loop_
_entity_poly.entity_id
_entity_poly.type
_entity_poly.pdbx_seq_one_letter_code
_entity_poly.pdbx_strand_id
1 'polypeptide(L)'
;MAQADAVTDVGVAAGGLGTAVAAATVQFNKAAIMPSLISMVAAPSGTNTVKFPVYTKHDPTHADYGVDEQASGAEETVANLTSIETTAVSCEVLRRAIRAEISDLSAHGNDDALLVNAAAQLGNDVARKFDVELLDLMDNFSNNVGQDDALNFLLFMDAIASLEANDAPRPYSCVLHPLQVYGSYGLGQEFSNLATPAFTGSGAFAGQASDSIKSQFQDTGLVTNIAGVGIYTTTAVLTGATGRKEGGMFSKGAIGCGYLDFGGGNFIQMASEREEAYAKTTLVANAYYAGAELVDGWGVEIDTEVS
;
A
#
# COMPACT_ATOMS: atom_id res chain seq x y z
N MET A 1 12.85 48.01 -26.80
CA MET A 1 11.85 47.00 -27.11
C MET A 1 12.33 45.64 -26.58
N ALA A 2 12.60 45.50 -25.28
CA ALA A 2 13.06 44.24 -24.73
C ALA A 2 12.42 43.90 -23.37
N GLN A 3 11.29 44.51 -23.04
CA GLN A 3 10.66 44.34 -21.72
C GLN A 3 9.25 43.73 -21.77
N ALA A 4 8.76 43.41 -22.99
CA ALA A 4 7.45 42.79 -23.15
C ALA A 4 7.48 41.24 -23.13
N ASP A 5 8.64 40.63 -23.44
CA ASP A 5 8.77 39.17 -23.51
C ASP A 5 8.93 38.51 -22.14
N ALA A 6 9.53 39.20 -21.16
CA ALA A 6 9.76 38.65 -19.84
C ALA A 6 8.47 38.40 -19.03
N VAL A 7 7.39 39.15 -19.30
CA VAL A 7 6.13 39.04 -18.58
C VAL A 7 5.26 37.90 -19.13
N THR A 8 5.36 37.62 -20.42
CA THR A 8 4.66 36.52 -21.08
C THR A 8 5.25 35.15 -20.70
N ASP A 9 6.57 35.11 -20.55
CA ASP A 9 7.28 33.86 -20.23
C ASP A 9 7.00 33.37 -18.80
N VAL A 10 6.87 34.31 -17.83
CA VAL A 10 6.49 33.96 -16.43
C VAL A 10 5.05 33.45 -16.33
N GLY A 11 4.14 33.98 -17.17
CA GLY A 11 2.73 33.53 -17.18
C GLY A 11 2.56 32.14 -17.79
N VAL A 12 3.32 31.83 -18.83
CA VAL A 12 3.31 30.51 -19.48
C VAL A 12 4.01 29.47 -18.60
N ALA A 13 5.12 29.82 -17.95
CA ALA A 13 5.79 28.92 -17.00
C ALA A 13 4.93 28.58 -15.79
N ALA A 14 4.19 29.56 -15.23
CA ALA A 14 3.29 29.34 -14.11
C ALA A 14 2.07 28.47 -14.48
N GLY A 15 1.52 28.68 -15.69
CA GLY A 15 0.43 27.84 -16.21
C GLY A 15 0.89 26.41 -16.53
N GLY A 16 2.08 26.26 -17.09
CA GLY A 16 2.68 24.96 -17.39
C GLY A 16 3.01 24.15 -16.13
N LEU A 17 3.47 24.79 -15.06
CA LEU A 17 3.74 24.12 -13.79
C LEU A 17 2.45 23.63 -13.13
N GLY A 18 1.36 24.40 -13.16
CA GLY A 18 0.07 23.99 -12.63
C GLY A 18 -0.48 22.74 -13.33
N THR A 19 -0.40 22.68 -14.66
CA THR A 19 -0.80 21.49 -15.43
C THR A 19 0.11 20.30 -15.16
N ALA A 20 1.42 20.52 -15.00
CA ALA A 20 2.38 19.48 -14.65
C ALA A 20 2.12 18.89 -13.27
N VAL A 21 1.84 19.72 -12.25
CA VAL A 21 1.45 19.27 -10.90
C VAL A 21 0.18 18.42 -10.96
N ALA A 22 -0.84 18.92 -11.68
CA ALA A 22 -2.09 18.17 -11.85
C ALA A 22 -1.88 16.82 -12.54
N ALA A 23 -1.07 16.78 -13.61
CA ALA A 23 -0.74 15.55 -14.32
C ALA A 23 -0.01 14.54 -13.42
N ALA A 24 0.99 14.98 -12.67
CA ALA A 24 1.71 14.13 -11.73
C ALA A 24 0.82 13.58 -10.63
N THR A 25 -0.05 14.42 -10.03
CA THR A 25 -0.98 13.99 -8.97
C THR A 25 -2.01 12.98 -9.49
N VAL A 26 -2.58 13.23 -10.67
CA VAL A 26 -3.53 12.29 -11.29
C VAL A 26 -2.85 10.96 -11.58
N GLN A 27 -1.62 11.00 -12.07
CA GLN A 27 -0.89 9.77 -12.40
C GLN A 27 -0.47 9.01 -11.15
N PHE A 28 -0.05 9.70 -10.09
CA PHE A 28 0.21 9.10 -8.79
C PHE A 28 -1.03 8.36 -8.27
N ASN A 29 -2.18 9.03 -8.23
CA ASN A 29 -3.43 8.44 -7.73
C ASN A 29 -3.92 7.24 -8.56
N LYS A 30 -3.51 7.14 -9.82
CA LYS A 30 -3.79 5.98 -10.68
C LYS A 30 -2.82 4.83 -10.46
N ALA A 31 -1.56 5.14 -10.19
CA ALA A 31 -0.47 4.16 -10.13
C ALA A 31 -0.27 3.58 -8.72
N ALA A 32 -0.44 4.39 -7.67
CA ALA A 32 -0.24 3.97 -6.29
C ALA A 32 -1.40 3.10 -5.78
N ILE A 33 -1.09 1.94 -5.23
CA ILE A 33 -2.06 0.98 -4.70
C ILE A 33 -2.20 1.14 -3.19
N MET A 34 -1.09 1.28 -2.49
CA MET A 34 -1.03 1.29 -1.02
C MET A 34 -1.87 2.36 -0.33
N PRO A 35 -2.01 3.62 -0.86
CA PRO A 35 -2.78 4.66 -0.17
C PRO A 35 -4.24 4.28 0.11
N SER A 36 -4.84 3.43 -0.71
CA SER A 36 -6.23 2.97 -0.53
C SER A 36 -6.36 1.85 0.50
N LEU A 37 -5.28 1.13 0.80
CA LEU A 37 -5.28 -0.10 1.59
C LEU A 37 -4.85 0.11 3.04
N ILE A 38 -4.14 1.20 3.35
CA ILE A 38 -3.56 1.49 4.65
C ILE A 38 -4.22 2.69 5.34
N SER A 39 -3.83 2.96 6.58
CA SER A 39 -4.26 4.14 7.33
C SER A 39 -3.37 5.34 7.01
N MET A 40 -3.91 6.34 6.30
CA MET A 40 -3.22 7.58 5.95
C MET A 40 -3.60 8.70 6.93
N VAL A 41 -2.61 9.35 7.55
CA VAL A 41 -2.84 10.47 8.50
C VAL A 41 -1.93 11.64 8.15
N ALA A 42 -2.52 12.82 8.03
CA ALA A 42 -1.76 14.06 7.81
C ALA A 42 -1.04 14.50 9.10
N ALA A 43 0.19 14.95 8.97
CA ALA A 43 0.93 15.52 10.08
C ALA A 43 0.28 16.84 10.57
N PRO A 44 0.19 17.06 11.88
CA PRO A 44 -0.31 18.32 12.41
C PRO A 44 0.57 19.50 11.98
N SER A 45 -0.04 20.66 11.79
CA SER A 45 0.69 21.90 11.45
C SER A 45 1.84 22.18 12.42
N GLY A 46 3.03 22.42 11.87
CA GLY A 46 4.23 22.75 12.64
C GLY A 46 5.01 21.55 13.17
N THR A 47 4.63 20.33 12.83
CA THR A 47 5.38 19.11 13.18
C THR A 47 5.60 18.25 11.95
N ASN A 48 6.70 17.49 11.95
CA ASN A 48 6.98 16.46 10.96
C ASN A 48 6.71 15.04 11.49
N THR A 49 6.15 14.94 12.70
CA THR A 49 5.91 13.65 13.37
C THR A 49 4.42 13.37 13.45
N VAL A 50 4.02 12.20 13.00
CA VAL A 50 2.66 11.67 13.10
C VAL A 50 2.63 10.60 14.18
N LYS A 51 1.63 10.64 15.05
CA LYS A 51 1.42 9.65 16.10
C LYS A 51 0.13 8.88 15.82
N PHE A 52 0.25 7.57 15.76
CA PHE A 52 -0.88 6.65 15.63
C PHE A 52 -1.19 6.05 17.00
N PRO A 53 -2.36 6.31 17.58
CA PRO A 53 -2.76 5.66 18.81
C PRO A 53 -3.13 4.20 18.52
N VAL A 54 -2.46 3.28 19.19
CA VAL A 54 -2.77 1.85 19.15
C VAL A 54 -3.34 1.47 20.52
N TYR A 55 -4.54 0.91 20.53
CA TYR A 55 -5.23 0.49 21.74
C TYR A 55 -4.92 -0.98 22.01
N THR A 56 -4.53 -1.28 23.25
CA THR A 56 -4.35 -2.67 23.69
C THR A 56 -5.70 -3.36 23.73
N LYS A 57 -5.75 -4.55 23.15
CA LYS A 57 -6.95 -5.40 23.20
C LYS A 57 -7.18 -5.85 24.64
N HIS A 58 -8.41 -5.72 25.11
CA HIS A 58 -8.83 -6.33 26.36
C HIS A 58 -9.25 -7.79 26.13
N ASP A 59 -8.80 -8.68 27.00
CA ASP A 59 -9.26 -10.07 27.01
C ASP A 59 -10.48 -10.19 27.94
N PRO A 60 -11.69 -10.38 27.41
CA PRO A 60 -12.91 -10.47 28.22
C PRO A 60 -12.99 -11.74 29.09
N THR A 61 -12.07 -12.69 28.88
CA THR A 61 -12.01 -13.92 29.68
C THR A 61 -11.15 -13.76 30.92
N HIS A 62 -10.39 -12.66 31.04
CA HIS A 62 -9.56 -12.42 32.21
C HIS A 62 -10.42 -12.02 33.42
N ALA A 63 -10.19 -12.63 34.56
CA ALA A 63 -10.97 -12.40 35.81
C ALA A 63 -10.86 -10.91 36.30
N ASP A 64 -9.92 -10.15 35.80
CA ASP A 64 -9.70 -8.73 36.13
C ASP A 64 -10.61 -7.77 35.36
N TYR A 65 -11.29 -8.22 34.32
CA TYR A 65 -12.39 -7.45 33.74
C TYR A 65 -13.62 -7.68 34.56
N GLY A 66 -13.84 -6.79 35.54
CA GLY A 66 -14.99 -6.83 36.38
C GLY A 66 -16.31 -6.81 35.62
N VAL A 67 -16.64 -7.94 35.02
CA VAL A 67 -18.03 -8.31 34.89
C VAL A 67 -18.40 -8.71 36.30
N ASP A 68 -18.80 -7.74 37.13
CA ASP A 68 -19.43 -8.00 38.39
C ASP A 68 -20.68 -8.84 38.11
N GLU A 69 -20.53 -10.15 38.22
CA GLU A 69 -21.68 -10.98 38.56
C GLU A 69 -22.08 -10.55 39.96
N GLN A 70 -22.89 -9.52 40.03
CA GLN A 70 -23.42 -8.96 41.25
C GLN A 70 -24.22 -10.04 41.94
N ALA A 71 -23.58 -10.78 42.81
CA ALA A 71 -24.30 -11.62 43.75
C ALA A 71 -25.24 -10.71 44.53
N SER A 72 -26.54 -10.92 44.39
CA SER A 72 -27.62 -10.16 45.02
C SER A 72 -27.28 -9.77 46.47
N GLY A 73 -26.93 -8.49 46.71
CA GLY A 73 -26.64 -7.93 48.01
C GLY A 73 -25.18 -7.66 48.37
N ALA A 74 -24.24 -7.86 47.48
CA ALA A 74 -22.84 -7.43 47.67
C ALA A 74 -22.66 -5.99 47.23
N GLU A 75 -21.98 -5.20 48.06
CA GLU A 75 -21.55 -3.85 47.71
C GLU A 75 -20.49 -3.93 46.57
N GLU A 76 -20.70 -3.17 45.50
CA GLU A 76 -19.84 -3.16 44.34
C GLU A 76 -18.44 -2.72 44.76
N THR A 77 -17.49 -3.64 44.81
CA THR A 77 -16.07 -3.35 44.99
C THR A 77 -15.50 -3.02 43.60
N VAL A 78 -15.32 -1.74 43.30
CA VAL A 78 -14.67 -1.23 42.09
C VAL A 78 -13.15 -1.57 42.17
N ALA A 79 -12.81 -2.84 42.39
CA ALA A 79 -11.43 -3.24 42.64
C ALA A 79 -10.61 -3.48 41.37
N ASN A 80 -11.25 -3.59 40.19
CA ASN A 80 -10.59 -4.07 38.98
C ASN A 80 -10.94 -3.22 37.74
N LEU A 81 -10.82 -1.91 37.83
CA LEU A 81 -10.83 -1.04 36.66
C LEU A 81 -9.50 -1.20 35.92
N THR A 82 -9.49 -2.04 34.91
CA THR A 82 -8.35 -2.10 33.99
C THR A 82 -8.42 -0.86 33.08
N SER A 83 -7.42 0.01 33.19
CA SER A 83 -7.34 1.17 32.30
C SER A 83 -7.04 0.71 30.87
N ILE A 84 -7.72 1.32 29.91
CA ILE A 84 -7.37 1.14 28.49
C ILE A 84 -5.99 1.77 28.29
N GLU A 85 -4.99 0.93 28.05
CA GLU A 85 -3.65 1.41 27.72
C GLU A 85 -3.59 1.75 26.23
N THR A 86 -3.07 2.92 25.93
CA THR A 86 -2.80 3.38 24.57
C THR A 86 -1.32 3.49 24.36
N THR A 87 -0.81 2.78 23.38
CA THR A 87 0.57 2.96 22.90
C THR A 87 0.54 3.82 21.65
N ALA A 88 1.43 4.77 21.53
CA ALA A 88 1.54 5.62 20.36
C ALA A 88 2.73 5.17 19.50
N VAL A 89 2.45 4.68 18.30
CA VAL A 89 3.48 4.50 17.28
C VAL A 89 3.70 5.83 16.58
N SER A 90 4.94 6.33 16.57
CA SER A 90 5.29 7.59 15.95
C SER A 90 6.13 7.38 14.71
N CYS A 91 5.80 8.06 13.61
CA CYS A 91 6.64 8.11 12.42
C CYS A 91 7.05 9.55 12.10
N GLU A 92 8.31 9.73 11.69
CA GLU A 92 8.83 11.01 11.26
C GLU A 92 8.75 11.12 9.74
N VAL A 93 7.99 12.10 9.25
CA VAL A 93 7.81 12.34 7.83
C VAL A 93 9.12 12.84 7.21
N LEU A 94 9.59 12.13 6.20
CA LEU A 94 10.81 12.44 5.48
C LEU A 94 10.50 12.88 4.05
N ARG A 95 11.36 13.74 3.51
CA ARG A 95 11.29 14.16 2.12
C ARG A 95 11.85 13.08 1.20
N ARG A 96 11.08 12.72 0.18
CA ARG A 96 11.51 11.92 -0.97
C ARG A 96 11.46 12.80 -2.21
N ALA A 97 12.58 12.93 -2.93
CA ALA A 97 12.67 13.78 -4.09
C ALA A 97 13.14 12.98 -5.31
N ILE A 98 12.40 13.10 -6.40
CA ILE A 98 12.77 12.57 -7.70
C ILE A 98 12.88 13.76 -8.67
N ARG A 99 13.88 13.77 -9.53
CA ARG A 99 14.10 14.85 -10.49
C ARG A 99 14.26 14.34 -11.91
N ALA A 100 13.77 15.12 -12.86
CA ALA A 100 14.01 14.93 -14.28
C ALA A 100 14.60 16.21 -14.88
N GLU A 101 15.59 16.08 -15.75
CA GLU A 101 16.24 17.20 -16.44
C GLU A 101 15.82 17.18 -17.91
N ILE A 102 15.37 18.31 -18.40
CA ILE A 102 14.94 18.51 -19.78
C ILE A 102 15.83 19.58 -20.40
N SER A 103 16.59 19.25 -21.45
CA SER A 103 17.42 20.21 -22.18
C SER A 103 16.55 21.04 -23.11
N ASP A 104 16.95 22.29 -23.35
CA ASP A 104 16.26 23.20 -24.30
C ASP A 104 16.22 22.61 -25.70
N LEU A 105 17.27 21.91 -26.11
CA LEU A 105 17.32 21.26 -27.42
C LEU A 105 16.23 20.19 -27.57
N SER A 106 15.97 19.42 -26.54
CA SER A 106 14.89 18.43 -26.57
C SER A 106 13.51 19.06 -26.41
N ALA A 107 13.39 20.16 -25.69
CA ALA A 107 12.14 20.92 -25.56
C ALA A 107 11.74 21.60 -26.89
N HIS A 108 12.71 22.15 -27.66
CA HIS A 108 12.44 22.74 -28.98
C HIS A 108 12.19 21.69 -30.07
N GLY A 109 12.72 20.48 -29.91
CA GLY A 109 12.52 19.39 -30.88
C GLY A 109 11.24 18.60 -30.69
N ASN A 110 10.62 18.69 -29.51
CA ASN A 110 9.38 18.02 -29.14
C ASN A 110 8.35 19.07 -28.71
N ASP A 111 7.11 18.78 -29.00
CA ASP A 111 5.93 19.57 -28.68
C ASP A 111 5.82 19.92 -27.19
N ASP A 112 5.02 20.94 -26.82
CA ASP A 112 4.72 21.39 -25.43
C ASP A 112 4.27 20.26 -24.47
N ALA A 113 3.89 19.11 -25.02
CA ALA A 113 3.55 17.90 -24.28
C ALA A 113 4.73 17.29 -23.48
N LEU A 114 6.00 17.61 -23.80
CA LEU A 114 7.17 17.00 -23.17
C LEU A 114 7.20 17.28 -21.65
N LEU A 115 6.91 18.50 -21.25
CA LEU A 115 6.88 18.89 -19.83
C LEU A 115 5.79 18.14 -19.04
N VAL A 116 4.59 18.01 -19.62
CA VAL A 116 3.46 17.32 -19.02
C VAL A 116 3.73 15.81 -18.94
N ASN A 117 4.31 15.23 -19.98
CA ASN A 117 4.69 13.83 -20.01
C ASN A 117 5.80 13.51 -19.00
N ALA A 118 6.81 14.38 -18.88
CA ALA A 118 7.86 14.24 -17.88
C ALA A 118 7.28 14.33 -16.45
N ALA A 119 6.36 15.25 -16.20
CA ALA A 119 5.68 15.37 -14.92
C ALA A 119 4.82 14.14 -14.60
N ALA A 120 4.11 13.58 -15.58
CA ALA A 120 3.34 12.36 -15.42
C ALA A 120 4.26 11.17 -15.10
N GLN A 121 5.42 11.07 -15.76
CA GLN A 121 6.41 10.04 -15.46
C GLN A 121 6.96 10.18 -14.03
N LEU A 122 7.29 11.40 -13.60
CA LEU A 122 7.70 11.66 -12.21
C LEU A 122 6.60 11.25 -11.21
N GLY A 123 5.33 11.47 -11.54
CA GLY A 123 4.20 11.00 -10.74
C GLY A 123 4.16 9.48 -10.59
N ASN A 124 4.40 8.74 -11.67
CA ASN A 124 4.52 7.28 -11.64
C ASN A 124 5.70 6.80 -10.79
N ASP A 125 6.85 7.47 -10.92
CA ASP A 125 8.06 7.10 -10.21
C ASP A 125 7.91 7.33 -8.69
N VAL A 126 7.24 8.43 -8.30
CA VAL A 126 6.87 8.71 -6.90
C VAL A 126 5.90 7.65 -6.39
N ALA A 127 4.88 7.28 -7.17
CA ALA A 127 3.91 6.26 -6.81
C ALA A 127 4.60 4.91 -6.56
N ARG A 128 5.47 4.51 -7.48
CA ARG A 128 6.22 3.26 -7.36
C ARG A 128 7.14 3.28 -6.14
N LYS A 129 7.84 4.39 -5.89
CA LYS A 129 8.70 4.54 -4.72
C LYS A 129 7.90 4.47 -3.42
N PHE A 130 6.72 5.09 -3.39
CA PHE A 130 5.81 5.05 -2.27
C PHE A 130 5.33 3.62 -1.98
N ASP A 131 4.87 2.90 -3.00
CA ASP A 131 4.42 1.51 -2.85
C ASP A 131 5.56 0.59 -2.40
N VAL A 132 6.76 0.71 -2.98
CA VAL A 132 7.93 -0.09 -2.59
C VAL A 132 8.30 0.13 -1.12
N GLU A 133 8.39 1.39 -0.64
CA GLU A 133 8.76 1.69 0.75
C GLU A 133 7.71 1.22 1.77
N LEU A 134 6.43 1.18 1.38
CA LEU A 134 5.39 0.68 2.27
C LEU A 134 5.27 -0.85 2.24
N LEU A 135 5.58 -1.47 1.10
CA LEU A 135 5.63 -2.93 0.99
C LEU A 135 6.86 -3.51 1.71
N ASP A 136 7.95 -2.74 1.81
CA ASP A 136 9.13 -3.09 2.59
C ASP A 136 8.82 -3.30 4.10
N LEU A 137 7.76 -2.65 4.59
CA LEU A 137 7.31 -2.85 5.97
C LEU A 137 6.71 -4.24 6.22
N MET A 138 6.36 -4.98 5.17
CA MET A 138 5.77 -6.31 5.32
C MET A 138 6.79 -7.36 5.78
N ASP A 139 8.06 -7.19 5.45
CA ASP A 139 9.18 -8.01 5.94
C ASP A 139 9.37 -7.90 7.48
N ASN A 140 8.81 -6.86 8.11
CA ASN A 140 8.90 -6.70 9.55
C ASN A 140 7.84 -7.49 10.34
N PHE A 141 6.78 -7.98 9.68
CA PHE A 141 5.76 -8.75 10.39
C PHE A 141 6.32 -10.07 10.93
N SER A 142 5.99 -10.37 12.19
CA SER A 142 6.42 -11.62 12.83
C SER A 142 5.77 -12.87 12.24
N ASN A 143 4.62 -12.70 11.58
CA ASN A 143 3.90 -13.79 10.92
C ASN A 143 4.34 -13.89 9.46
N ASN A 144 4.88 -15.04 9.08
CA ASN A 144 5.30 -15.33 7.72
C ASN A 144 4.73 -16.65 7.24
N VAL A 145 4.31 -16.73 5.98
CA VAL A 145 3.84 -17.95 5.33
C VAL A 145 4.53 -18.13 3.98
N GLY A 146 4.81 -19.39 3.65
CA GLY A 146 5.28 -19.79 2.33
C GLY A 146 6.77 -20.13 2.21
N GLN A 147 7.62 -19.48 2.90
CA GLN A 147 9.10 -19.50 2.92
C GLN A 147 9.87 -20.28 1.81
N ASP A 148 9.55 -21.53 1.51
CA ASP A 148 10.22 -22.37 0.51
C ASP A 148 9.22 -22.97 -0.50
N ASP A 149 7.96 -22.58 -0.44
CA ASP A 149 6.89 -23.15 -1.24
C ASP A 149 6.34 -22.17 -2.29
N ALA A 150 5.77 -22.74 -3.35
CA ALA A 150 4.93 -22.00 -4.29
C ALA A 150 3.65 -21.53 -3.58
N LEU A 151 3.15 -20.35 -3.97
CA LEU A 151 1.90 -19.83 -3.40
C LEU A 151 0.72 -20.72 -3.81
N ASN A 152 0.19 -21.46 -2.86
CA ASN A 152 -0.97 -22.31 -3.05
C ASN A 152 -2.17 -21.82 -2.22
N PHE A 153 -3.34 -22.42 -2.46
CA PHE A 153 -4.57 -22.01 -1.78
C PHE A 153 -4.53 -22.28 -0.25
N LEU A 154 -3.82 -23.34 0.18
CA LEU A 154 -3.69 -23.65 1.61
C LEU A 154 -2.88 -22.59 2.33
N LEU A 155 -1.73 -22.19 1.78
CA LEU A 155 -0.91 -21.11 2.34
C LEU A 155 -1.67 -19.78 2.40
N PHE A 156 -2.50 -19.51 1.38
CA PHE A 156 -3.37 -18.34 1.40
C PHE A 156 -4.41 -18.40 2.53
N MET A 157 -5.00 -19.58 2.78
CA MET A 157 -5.92 -19.79 3.89
C MET A 157 -5.22 -19.75 5.25
N ASP A 158 -3.98 -20.22 5.35
CA ASP A 158 -3.17 -20.14 6.56
C ASP A 158 -2.85 -18.68 6.92
N ALA A 159 -2.59 -17.84 5.92
CA ALA A 159 -2.44 -16.39 6.14
C ALA A 159 -3.72 -15.76 6.71
N ILE A 160 -4.90 -16.12 6.19
CA ILE A 160 -6.18 -15.67 6.72
C ILE A 160 -6.38 -16.16 8.17
N ALA A 161 -6.10 -17.44 8.43
CA ALA A 161 -6.25 -18.02 9.75
C ALA A 161 -5.33 -17.34 10.78
N SER A 162 -4.12 -16.98 10.40
CA SER A 162 -3.19 -16.21 11.23
C SER A 162 -3.74 -14.83 11.58
N LEU A 163 -4.31 -14.10 10.63
CA LEU A 163 -4.95 -12.81 10.91
C LEU A 163 -6.17 -12.95 11.82
N GLU A 164 -7.01 -13.95 11.61
CA GLU A 164 -8.18 -14.20 12.45
C GLU A 164 -7.80 -14.63 13.87
N ALA A 165 -6.75 -15.43 14.01
CA ALA A 165 -6.22 -15.82 15.32
C ALA A 165 -5.72 -14.62 16.14
N ASN A 166 -5.26 -13.56 15.46
CA ASN A 166 -4.85 -12.30 16.08
C ASN A 166 -5.98 -11.27 16.17
N ASP A 167 -7.23 -11.65 15.89
CA ASP A 167 -8.41 -10.78 15.88
C ASP A 167 -8.24 -9.52 15.00
N ALA A 168 -7.57 -9.65 13.89
CA ALA A 168 -7.41 -8.56 12.95
C ALA A 168 -8.77 -8.11 12.39
N PRO A 169 -9.08 -6.81 12.33
CA PRO A 169 -10.35 -6.34 11.80
C PRO A 169 -10.42 -6.53 10.27
N ARG A 170 -11.55 -7.06 9.79
CA ARG A 170 -11.85 -7.13 8.35
C ARG A 170 -12.26 -5.75 7.81
N PRO A 171 -12.08 -5.43 6.52
CA PRO A 171 -11.62 -6.29 5.44
C PRO A 171 -10.10 -6.48 5.40
N TYR A 172 -9.63 -7.61 4.89
CA TYR A 172 -8.24 -7.88 4.61
C TYR A 172 -7.90 -7.53 3.18
N SER A 173 -6.69 -7.01 2.98
CA SER A 173 -6.11 -6.76 1.67
C SER A 173 -4.86 -7.59 1.50
N CYS A 174 -4.70 -8.18 0.32
CA CYS A 174 -3.53 -8.96 -0.02
C CYS A 174 -2.83 -8.31 -1.23
N VAL A 175 -1.55 -7.98 -1.09
CA VAL A 175 -0.75 -7.38 -2.16
C VAL A 175 0.34 -8.37 -2.57
N LEU A 176 0.31 -8.79 -3.82
CA LEU A 176 1.18 -9.83 -4.36
C LEU A 176 1.90 -9.37 -5.62
N HIS A 177 3.04 -9.98 -5.90
CA HIS A 177 3.69 -9.82 -7.20
C HIS A 177 2.87 -10.55 -8.28
N PRO A 178 2.78 -10.04 -9.52
CA PRO A 178 2.09 -10.73 -10.61
C PRO A 178 2.54 -12.18 -10.82
N LEU A 179 3.80 -12.50 -10.58
CA LEU A 179 4.31 -13.87 -10.67
C LEU A 179 3.77 -14.81 -9.57
N GLN A 180 3.46 -14.28 -8.38
CA GLN A 180 2.83 -15.06 -7.30
C GLN A 180 1.37 -15.40 -7.62
N VAL A 181 0.71 -14.58 -8.45
CA VAL A 181 -0.69 -14.80 -8.84
C VAL A 181 -0.78 -15.57 -10.16
N TYR A 182 -0.05 -15.14 -11.19
CA TYR A 182 -0.19 -15.64 -12.56
C TYR A 182 0.98 -16.52 -13.02
N GLY A 183 2.05 -16.63 -12.23
CA GLY A 183 3.22 -17.45 -12.55
C GLY A 183 2.93 -18.94 -12.53
N SER A 184 3.89 -19.74 -13.00
CA SER A 184 3.81 -21.21 -13.00
C SER A 184 3.75 -21.82 -11.59
N TYR A 185 4.20 -21.08 -10.59
CA TYR A 185 4.14 -21.41 -9.17
C TYR A 185 3.13 -20.51 -8.42
N GLY A 186 2.21 -19.90 -9.13
CA GLY A 186 1.25 -18.95 -8.56
C GLY A 186 -0.14 -19.54 -8.35
N LEU A 187 -0.99 -18.79 -7.62
CA LEU A 187 -2.39 -19.14 -7.34
C LEU A 187 -3.20 -19.49 -8.58
N GLY A 188 -2.93 -18.86 -9.74
CA GLY A 188 -3.64 -19.11 -10.99
C GLY A 188 -3.43 -20.52 -11.50
N GLN A 189 -2.27 -21.12 -11.29
CA GLN A 189 -1.99 -22.50 -11.67
C GLN A 189 -2.78 -23.49 -10.80
N GLU A 190 -2.89 -23.23 -9.52
CA GLU A 190 -3.73 -24.02 -8.60
C GLU A 190 -5.19 -24.00 -9.03
N PHE A 191 -5.74 -22.84 -9.40
CA PHE A 191 -7.11 -22.72 -9.90
C PHE A 191 -7.30 -23.43 -11.25
N SER A 192 -6.28 -23.43 -12.12
CA SER A 192 -6.28 -24.20 -13.35
C SER A 192 -6.28 -25.71 -13.06
N ASN A 193 -5.51 -26.16 -12.08
CA ASN A 193 -5.42 -27.55 -11.66
C ASN A 193 -6.69 -28.05 -10.96
N LEU A 194 -7.31 -27.21 -10.13
CA LEU A 194 -8.64 -27.48 -9.55
C LEU A 194 -9.75 -27.61 -10.64
N ALA A 195 -9.49 -27.05 -11.82
CA ALA A 195 -10.38 -27.15 -12.97
C ALA A 195 -10.28 -28.48 -13.71
N THR A 196 -9.23 -29.29 -13.47
CA THR A 196 -9.09 -30.60 -14.13
C THR A 196 -9.97 -31.66 -13.46
N PRO A 197 -10.54 -32.62 -14.26
CA PRO A 197 -11.47 -33.65 -13.74
C PRO A 197 -10.86 -34.61 -12.70
N ALA A 198 -9.54 -34.59 -12.51
CA ALA A 198 -8.85 -35.42 -11.51
C ALA A 198 -9.20 -35.02 -10.05
N PHE A 199 -9.68 -33.82 -9.82
CA PHE A 199 -10.14 -33.34 -8.50
C PHE A 199 -11.63 -33.59 -8.24
N THR A 200 -12.31 -34.36 -9.10
CA THR A 200 -13.69 -34.85 -8.90
C THR A 200 -13.83 -35.99 -7.87
N GLY A 201 -12.91 -36.07 -6.92
CA GLY A 201 -13.02 -36.93 -5.75
C GLY A 201 -14.10 -36.36 -4.81
N SER A 202 -15.27 -36.97 -4.86
CA SER A 202 -16.43 -37.04 -3.97
C SER A 202 -16.46 -36.22 -2.65
N GLY A 203 -16.03 -34.96 -2.64
CA GLY A 203 -16.24 -34.02 -1.55
C GLY A 203 -17.21 -32.92 -1.96
N ALA A 204 -18.31 -32.74 -1.23
CA ALA A 204 -19.39 -31.78 -1.51
C ALA A 204 -18.95 -30.31 -1.64
N PHE A 205 -17.69 -29.99 -1.40
CA PHE A 205 -17.12 -28.64 -1.52
C PHE A 205 -16.37 -28.40 -2.84
N ALA A 206 -15.97 -29.43 -3.57
CA ALA A 206 -15.12 -29.28 -4.76
C ALA A 206 -15.87 -28.67 -5.97
N GLY A 207 -17.18 -28.81 -6.06
CA GLY A 207 -17.96 -28.36 -7.20
C GLY A 207 -18.32 -26.86 -7.21
N GLN A 208 -18.73 -26.32 -6.06
CA GLN A 208 -19.31 -24.97 -6.02
C GLN A 208 -18.26 -23.84 -5.85
N ALA A 209 -17.21 -24.07 -5.09
CA ALA A 209 -16.14 -23.09 -4.94
C ALA A 209 -15.29 -22.96 -6.23
N SER A 210 -15.10 -24.08 -6.96
CA SER A 210 -14.36 -24.10 -8.21
C SER A 210 -15.08 -23.34 -9.32
N ASP A 211 -16.41 -23.43 -9.43
CA ASP A 211 -17.15 -22.80 -10.51
C ASP A 211 -17.24 -21.29 -10.37
N SER A 212 -17.35 -20.77 -9.16
CA SER A 212 -17.34 -19.33 -8.91
C SER A 212 -15.96 -18.70 -9.16
N ILE A 213 -14.89 -19.35 -8.75
CA ILE A 213 -13.52 -18.88 -8.98
C ILE A 213 -13.12 -19.06 -10.43
N LYS A 214 -13.53 -20.18 -11.08
CA LYS A 214 -13.37 -20.41 -12.50
C LYS A 214 -14.05 -19.34 -13.35
N SER A 215 -15.29 -18.99 -13.04
CA SER A 215 -16.01 -17.98 -13.81
C SER A 215 -15.33 -16.62 -13.71
N GLN A 216 -14.84 -16.23 -12.54
CA GLN A 216 -14.07 -14.99 -12.37
C GLN A 216 -12.76 -15.01 -13.16
N PHE A 217 -12.03 -16.12 -13.14
CA PHE A 217 -10.77 -16.24 -13.87
C PHE A 217 -10.99 -16.35 -15.38
N GLN A 218 -12.04 -17.04 -15.85
CA GLN A 218 -12.38 -17.17 -17.26
C GLN A 218 -12.96 -15.90 -17.86
N ASP A 219 -13.77 -15.16 -17.09
CA ASP A 219 -14.44 -13.95 -17.58
C ASP A 219 -13.52 -12.72 -17.58
N THR A 220 -12.62 -12.58 -16.61
CA THR A 220 -11.81 -11.37 -16.44
C THR A 220 -10.30 -11.60 -16.49
N GLY A 221 -9.83 -12.85 -16.38
CA GLY A 221 -8.41 -13.16 -16.25
C GLY A 221 -7.79 -12.63 -14.95
N LEU A 222 -8.61 -12.10 -14.04
CA LEU A 222 -8.18 -11.45 -12.80
C LEU A 222 -8.82 -12.14 -11.60
N VAL A 223 -7.98 -12.58 -10.65
CA VAL A 223 -8.45 -13.00 -9.33
C VAL A 223 -8.44 -11.77 -8.43
N THR A 224 -9.61 -11.19 -8.20
CA THR A 224 -9.75 -9.95 -7.44
C THR A 224 -10.17 -10.17 -5.99
N ASN A 225 -10.78 -11.31 -5.68
CA ASN A 225 -11.25 -11.61 -4.34
C ASN A 225 -11.27 -13.13 -4.08
N ILE A 226 -10.62 -13.57 -3.02
CA ILE A 226 -10.65 -14.95 -2.53
C ILE A 226 -11.02 -14.94 -1.06
N ALA A 227 -12.03 -15.69 -0.66
CA ALA A 227 -12.50 -15.81 0.73
C ALA A 227 -12.79 -14.46 1.41
N GLY A 228 -13.20 -13.43 0.65
CA GLY A 228 -13.47 -12.10 1.17
C GLY A 228 -12.24 -11.21 1.32
N VAL A 229 -11.07 -11.66 0.85
CA VAL A 229 -9.82 -10.88 0.81
C VAL A 229 -9.64 -10.28 -0.57
N GLY A 230 -9.46 -8.96 -0.63
CA GLY A 230 -9.13 -8.27 -1.89
C GLY A 230 -7.69 -8.53 -2.30
N ILE A 231 -7.47 -9.04 -3.52
CA ILE A 231 -6.14 -9.31 -4.06
C ILE A 231 -5.74 -8.19 -5.03
N TYR A 232 -4.60 -7.59 -4.76
CA TYR A 232 -3.99 -6.53 -5.56
C TYR A 232 -2.64 -7.00 -6.07
N THR A 233 -2.35 -6.74 -7.34
CA THR A 233 -1.09 -7.14 -7.95
C THR A 233 -0.25 -5.93 -8.30
N THR A 234 1.02 -5.93 -7.90
CA THR A 234 1.97 -4.88 -8.24
C THR A 234 3.38 -5.44 -8.44
N THR A 235 4.11 -4.85 -9.37
CA THR A 235 5.55 -5.14 -9.55
C THR A 235 6.43 -4.43 -8.52
N ALA A 236 5.84 -3.63 -7.63
CA ALA A 236 6.53 -2.96 -6.53
C ALA A 236 6.85 -3.90 -5.37
N VAL A 237 6.25 -5.09 -5.33
CA VAL A 237 6.57 -6.14 -4.34
C VAL A 237 8.04 -6.51 -4.41
N LEU A 238 8.69 -6.52 -3.26
CA LEU A 238 10.12 -6.75 -3.12
C LEU A 238 10.51 -8.16 -3.55
N THR A 239 11.80 -8.29 -3.81
CA THR A 239 12.43 -9.58 -4.08
C THR A 239 13.43 -9.82 -2.98
N GLY A 240 13.21 -10.84 -2.18
CA GLY A 240 14.09 -11.26 -1.13
C GLY A 240 15.46 -11.74 -1.62
N ALA A 241 16.35 -11.94 -0.67
CA ALA A 241 17.74 -12.35 -0.95
C ALA A 241 17.86 -13.65 -1.75
N THR A 242 16.84 -14.52 -1.66
CA THR A 242 16.79 -15.83 -2.35
C THR A 242 16.09 -15.77 -3.72
N GLY A 243 15.65 -14.58 -4.17
CA GLY A 243 14.90 -14.42 -5.42
C GLY A 243 13.39 -14.61 -5.28
N ARG A 244 12.90 -14.88 -4.07
CA ARG A 244 11.49 -14.99 -3.74
C ARG A 244 10.80 -13.64 -3.79
N LYS A 245 9.47 -13.66 -3.84
CA LYS A 245 8.66 -12.43 -3.78
C LYS A 245 7.98 -12.31 -2.43
N GLU A 246 8.22 -11.17 -1.79
CA GLU A 246 7.76 -10.82 -0.44
C GLU A 246 6.49 -9.95 -0.54
N GLY A 247 5.36 -10.62 -0.83
CA GLY A 247 4.04 -9.99 -0.73
C GLY A 247 3.51 -9.99 0.69
N GLY A 248 2.29 -9.53 0.90
CA GLY A 248 1.70 -9.59 2.25
C GLY A 248 0.19 -9.50 2.23
N MET A 249 -0.39 -9.99 3.32
CA MET A 249 -1.81 -9.88 3.64
C MET A 249 -1.97 -9.14 4.96
N PHE A 250 -2.83 -8.13 4.99
CA PHE A 250 -2.95 -7.27 6.15
C PHE A 250 -4.33 -6.65 6.28
N SER A 251 -4.66 -6.26 7.50
CA SER A 251 -5.78 -5.37 7.80
C SER A 251 -5.38 -3.91 7.62
N LYS A 252 -6.32 -3.05 7.30
CA LYS A 252 -6.08 -1.62 7.11
C LYS A 252 -5.37 -0.95 8.30
N GLY A 253 -5.55 -1.45 9.51
CA GLY A 253 -4.92 -0.94 10.73
C GLY A 253 -3.52 -1.50 11.02
N ALA A 254 -3.00 -2.43 10.21
CA ALA A 254 -1.67 -3.00 10.41
C ALA A 254 -0.56 -2.01 10.08
N ILE A 255 -0.75 -1.22 9.04
CA ILE A 255 0.22 -0.24 8.54
C ILE A 255 -0.38 1.15 8.55
N GLY A 256 0.38 2.12 9.05
CA GLY A 256 0.08 3.54 9.01
C GLY A 256 1.08 4.31 8.15
N CYS A 257 0.60 5.32 7.45
CA CYS A 257 1.45 6.26 6.74
C CYS A 257 1.12 7.69 7.16
N GLY A 258 2.11 8.38 7.71
CA GLY A 258 2.06 9.80 7.98
C GLY A 258 2.52 10.60 6.77
N TYR A 259 1.85 11.71 6.46
CA TYR A 259 2.23 12.58 5.35
C TYR A 259 2.05 14.06 5.67
N LEU A 260 2.77 14.94 4.96
CA LEU A 260 2.53 16.38 5.03
C LEU A 260 1.51 16.76 3.95
N ASP A 261 0.40 17.37 4.36
CA ASP A 261 -0.62 17.87 3.44
C ASP A 261 -0.29 19.28 2.95
N PHE A 262 -0.09 19.43 1.64
CA PHE A 262 0.09 20.73 0.98
C PHE A 262 -1.23 21.36 0.50
N GLY A 263 -2.34 20.75 0.86
CA GLY A 263 -3.70 21.19 0.52
C GLY A 263 -4.49 20.14 -0.24
N GLY A 264 -5.69 19.84 0.25
CA GLY A 264 -6.60 18.90 -0.38
C GLY A 264 -6.21 17.42 -0.30
N GLY A 265 -5.40 17.02 0.68
CA GLY A 265 -4.91 15.65 0.83
C GLY A 265 -3.71 15.34 -0.08
N ASN A 266 -3.07 16.35 -0.64
CA ASN A 266 -1.97 16.19 -1.58
C ASN A 266 -0.63 16.27 -0.84
N PHE A 267 0.15 15.21 -0.88
CA PHE A 267 1.48 15.15 -0.26
C PHE A 267 2.63 15.21 -1.28
N ILE A 268 2.32 15.46 -2.55
CA ILE A 268 3.29 15.65 -3.62
C ILE A 268 3.37 17.12 -3.97
N GLN A 269 4.57 17.67 -3.96
CA GLN A 269 4.87 19.01 -4.38
C GLN A 269 5.84 18.97 -5.57
N MET A 270 5.51 19.64 -6.65
CA MET A 270 6.43 19.81 -7.78
C MET A 270 7.03 21.20 -7.78
N ALA A 271 8.31 21.27 -8.12
CA ALA A 271 9.05 22.47 -8.36
C ALA A 271 9.78 22.37 -9.71
N SER A 272 9.90 23.48 -10.40
CA SER A 272 10.75 23.57 -11.59
C SER A 272 11.85 24.60 -11.33
N GLU A 273 13.06 24.29 -11.75
CA GLU A 273 14.21 25.18 -11.69
C GLU A 273 14.85 25.25 -13.07
N ARG A 274 15.09 26.47 -13.54
CA ARG A 274 15.79 26.69 -14.80
C ARG A 274 17.26 26.96 -14.52
N GLU A 275 18.12 26.19 -15.13
CA GLU A 275 19.57 26.37 -15.11
C GLU A 275 20.05 27.00 -16.44
N GLU A 276 20.12 28.31 -16.47
CA GLU A 276 20.51 29.08 -17.66
C GLU A 276 21.91 28.70 -18.18
N ALA A 277 22.85 28.43 -17.27
CA ALA A 277 24.24 28.08 -17.64
C ALA A 277 24.35 26.78 -18.43
N TYR A 278 23.39 25.88 -18.26
CA TYR A 278 23.35 24.55 -18.89
C TYR A 278 22.22 24.39 -19.91
N ALA A 279 21.47 25.47 -20.17
CA ALA A 279 20.32 25.47 -21.07
C ALA A 279 19.39 24.27 -20.83
N LYS A 280 18.99 24.05 -19.55
CA LYS A 280 18.11 22.98 -19.13
C LYS A 280 17.10 23.44 -18.08
N THR A 281 15.98 22.74 -18.02
CA THR A 281 14.97 22.88 -16.98
C THR A 281 14.91 21.59 -16.16
N THR A 282 15.05 21.70 -14.85
CA THR A 282 14.94 20.59 -13.92
C THR A 282 13.57 20.59 -13.28
N LEU A 283 12.82 19.50 -13.42
CA LEU A 283 11.59 19.24 -12.68
C LEU A 283 11.92 18.39 -11.45
N VAL A 284 11.42 18.78 -10.30
CA VAL A 284 11.59 18.05 -9.04
C VAL A 284 10.23 17.72 -8.47
N ALA A 285 9.95 16.44 -8.31
CA ALA A 285 8.80 15.97 -7.55
C ALA A 285 9.24 15.63 -6.12
N ASN A 286 8.68 16.31 -5.14
CA ASN A 286 8.90 16.06 -3.72
C ASN A 286 7.66 15.39 -3.16
N ALA A 287 7.86 14.27 -2.48
CA ALA A 287 6.83 13.64 -1.67
C ALA A 287 7.30 13.60 -0.21
N TYR A 288 6.39 13.83 0.71
CA TYR A 288 6.69 13.91 2.14
C TYR A 288 5.82 12.92 2.89
N TYR A 289 6.39 11.77 3.23
CA TYR A 289 5.69 10.70 3.91
C TYR A 289 6.64 9.83 4.74
N ALA A 290 6.05 9.05 5.63
CA ALA A 290 6.74 7.97 6.33
C ALA A 290 5.72 6.87 6.67
N GLY A 291 6.08 5.62 6.42
CA GLY A 291 5.33 4.45 6.86
C GLY A 291 5.78 3.95 8.22
N ALA A 292 4.87 3.35 8.95
CA ALA A 292 5.16 2.63 10.18
C ALA A 292 4.23 1.43 10.32
N GLU A 293 4.76 0.34 10.84
CA GLU A 293 3.97 -0.77 11.32
C GLU A 293 3.26 -0.36 12.61
N LEU A 294 1.94 -0.59 12.69
CA LEU A 294 1.13 -0.22 13.83
C LEU A 294 0.84 -1.40 14.75
N VAL A 295 0.41 -2.51 14.16
CA VAL A 295 0.05 -3.74 14.89
C VAL A 295 0.60 -4.94 14.13
N ASP A 296 1.66 -5.54 14.66
CA ASP A 296 2.36 -6.67 14.08
C ASP A 296 1.43 -7.87 13.77
N GLY A 297 0.59 -8.26 14.72
CA GLY A 297 -0.33 -9.39 14.53
C GLY A 297 -1.43 -9.20 13.47
N TRP A 298 -1.59 -7.99 12.91
CA TRP A 298 -2.59 -7.68 11.88
C TRP A 298 -2.02 -7.71 10.46
N GLY A 299 -0.76 -8.14 10.32
CA GLY A 299 -0.10 -8.38 9.07
C GLY A 299 0.51 -9.77 9.01
N VAL A 300 0.60 -10.31 7.81
CA VAL A 300 1.26 -11.58 7.49
C VAL A 300 2.06 -11.39 6.22
N GLU A 301 3.34 -11.67 6.28
CA GLU A 301 4.19 -11.71 5.09
C GLU A 301 3.92 -12.98 4.29
N ILE A 302 3.89 -12.87 2.97
CA ILE A 302 3.75 -13.98 2.03
C ILE A 302 5.03 -14.03 1.18
N ASP A 303 6.02 -14.77 1.68
CA ASP A 303 7.29 -14.97 0.98
C ASP A 303 7.27 -16.30 0.22
N THR A 304 7.18 -16.24 -1.10
CA THR A 304 7.01 -17.44 -1.93
C THR A 304 7.94 -17.50 -3.12
N GLU A 305 8.27 -18.73 -3.52
CA GLU A 305 9.02 -19.00 -4.72
C GLU A 305 8.16 -18.72 -5.97
N VAL A 306 8.78 -18.16 -7.02
CA VAL A 306 8.07 -17.73 -8.25
C VAL A 306 8.66 -18.30 -9.53
N SER A 307 9.74 -19.11 -9.44
CA SER A 307 10.44 -19.67 -10.61
C SER A 307 10.94 -21.09 -10.35
#